data_726ae303b80a49f1c86868c034ce4f8a
#
_entry.id   726ae303b80a49f1c86868c034ce4f8a
#
_cell.length_a   1.000
_cell.length_b   1.000
_cell.length_c   1.000
_cell.angle_alpha   90.00
_cell.angle_beta   90.00
_cell.angle_gamma   90.00
#
_symmetry.space_group_name_H-M   'P 1'
#
loop_
_entity.id
_entity.type
_entity.pdbx_description
1 polymer ?
#
loop_
_entity_poly.entity_id
_entity_poly.type
_entity_poly.pdbx_seq_one_letter_code
_entity_poly.pdbx_strand_id
1 'polypeptide(L)'
;MLGTGARMRKKSNPNGKIKTTCTRGLGFVAIVGFSWGLFILTRLAGPVLAPISREGSENRNALDTLASVPPAKNDPSMWQWNEAPEDDRLYLVFSTDCSGYQNWQSLAVFFTADAVRQPGTIVRIASGCSEAEKKEVQKLYDTFPVRFQVHFTPNFKKDAKSGKSYDFYNKPYGLQHWLDSKAAPKHKDAIVALLDPDFLFMRPLTYKVKQDRVLYSPPVTDGDLIDEVREGHPVAQYYGIGSQWTKFKVEYIAGKDSPASKVSISDASRYYSVGAPYIAHVKDMRKIAESWANFVPRVYEEYPHLLAEMYAYSIAAAHLELPHLRLDHYMVSNTQAAGEGWPFVDRLTDKYVCSAEAPDQGQEQPVFLHYCQFYRVEHWGFHKRRVATNLFTCESPLFIMPPEDLEDTHWKDNGDKKTMYSKQEAQRAAYMLCNVIRKLNGAAVKFKNLNCLAGSANYTQEIKIW
;
A
#
# COMPACT_ATOMS: atom_id res chain seq x y z
N MET A 1 -21.67 -49.71 33.56
CA MET A 1 -22.86 -48.88 33.39
C MET A 1 -22.44 -47.72 32.49
N LEU A 2 -22.66 -47.80 31.20
CA LEU A 2 -23.70 -47.20 30.36
C LEU A 2 -23.72 -45.66 30.40
N GLY A 3 -23.40 -45.06 29.24
CA GLY A 3 -23.75 -43.69 28.91
C GLY A 3 -23.00 -43.22 27.67
N THR A 4 -23.40 -43.58 26.60
CA THR A 4 -23.96 -43.03 25.35
C THR A 4 -23.18 -41.86 24.70
N GLY A 5 -22.53 -42.18 23.61
CA GLY A 5 -21.91 -41.23 22.68
C GLY A 5 -22.94 -40.51 21.80
N ALA A 6 -22.73 -39.25 21.59
CA ALA A 6 -23.39 -38.47 20.53
C ALA A 6 -22.41 -38.18 19.40
N ARG A 7 -22.55 -38.87 18.28
CA ARG A 7 -21.91 -38.62 17.00
C ARG A 7 -22.58 -37.40 16.35
N MET A 8 -21.90 -36.26 16.29
CA MET A 8 -22.31 -35.17 15.41
C MET A 8 -21.86 -35.44 13.96
N ARG A 9 -22.81 -35.67 13.08
CA ARG A 9 -22.61 -35.72 11.63
C ARG A 9 -22.28 -34.30 11.11
N LYS A 10 -21.09 -34.12 10.54
CA LYS A 10 -20.78 -32.95 9.70
C LYS A 10 -21.51 -33.08 8.37
N LYS A 11 -22.45 -32.17 8.11
CA LYS A 11 -22.98 -31.93 6.76
C LYS A 11 -21.99 -30.98 6.06
N SER A 12 -21.39 -31.45 4.97
CA SER A 12 -20.60 -30.65 4.04
C SER A 12 -21.55 -29.81 3.18
N ASN A 13 -21.32 -28.50 3.18
CA ASN A 13 -22.02 -27.56 2.30
C ASN A 13 -21.04 -27.14 1.18
N PRO A 14 -21.32 -27.37 -0.12
CA PRO A 14 -20.37 -27.21 -1.20
C PRO A 14 -20.39 -25.81 -1.86
N ASN A 15 -20.67 -24.76 -1.13
CA ASN A 15 -20.60 -23.38 -1.67
C ASN A 15 -19.92 -22.41 -0.70
N GLY A 16 -18.63 -22.64 -0.46
CA GLY A 16 -17.80 -21.75 0.34
C GLY A 16 -17.31 -20.55 -0.45
N LYS A 17 -18.07 -19.47 -0.49
CA LYS A 17 -17.52 -18.16 -0.85
C LYS A 17 -16.56 -17.73 0.26
N ILE A 18 -15.27 -17.73 -0.02
CA ILE A 18 -14.22 -17.24 0.87
C ILE A 18 -14.40 -15.72 1.03
N LYS A 19 -14.92 -15.32 2.18
CA LYS A 19 -14.88 -13.91 2.61
C LYS A 19 -13.47 -13.65 3.16
N THR A 20 -12.62 -13.01 2.37
CA THR A 20 -11.36 -12.46 2.84
C THR A 20 -11.66 -11.16 3.59
N THR A 21 -11.85 -11.25 4.89
CA THR A 21 -11.83 -10.10 5.79
C THR A 21 -10.39 -9.89 6.24
N CYS A 22 -9.84 -8.71 5.99
CA CYS A 22 -8.67 -8.22 6.72
C CYS A 22 -9.04 -8.30 8.21
N THR A 23 -8.32 -9.07 8.99
CA THR A 23 -8.68 -9.40 10.38
C THR A 23 -8.81 -8.16 11.24
N ARG A 24 -9.93 -8.06 11.97
CA ARG A 24 -10.11 -7.11 13.08
C ARG A 24 -9.10 -7.44 14.17
N GLY A 25 -8.16 -6.53 14.42
CA GLY A 25 -7.30 -6.60 15.58
C GLY A 25 -8.12 -6.32 16.85
N LEU A 26 -8.11 -7.26 17.78
CA LEU A 26 -8.64 -7.08 19.13
C LEU A 26 -7.72 -6.11 19.89
N GLY A 27 -8.19 -4.87 20.10
CA GLY A 27 -7.51 -3.91 20.96
C GLY A 27 -7.70 -4.26 22.43
N PHE A 28 -6.60 -4.36 23.16
CA PHE A 28 -6.61 -4.34 24.63
C PHE A 28 -6.74 -2.89 25.11
N VAL A 29 -7.80 -2.65 25.89
CA VAL A 29 -8.02 -1.38 26.61
C VAL A 29 -7.14 -1.37 27.86
N ALA A 30 -6.23 -0.43 27.96
CA ALA A 30 -5.59 -0.06 29.22
C ALA A 30 -6.18 1.28 29.70
N ILE A 31 -6.89 1.22 30.81
CA ILE A 31 -7.45 2.40 31.50
C ILE A 31 -6.32 2.99 32.36
N VAL A 32 -6.01 4.27 32.19
CA VAL A 32 -5.28 5.07 33.20
C VAL A 32 -5.89 6.47 33.28
N GLY A 33 -6.08 6.86 34.49
CA GLY A 33 -6.90 7.83 35.12
C GLY A 33 -6.74 9.32 34.81
N PHE A 34 -7.77 9.99 35.27
CA PHE A 34 -8.05 11.42 35.34
C PHE A 34 -6.98 12.30 35.96
N SER A 35 -6.82 13.52 35.42
CA SER A 35 -6.62 14.70 36.26
C SER A 35 -7.18 15.97 35.57
N TRP A 36 -7.99 16.68 36.31
CA TRP A 36 -8.66 17.94 35.98
C TRP A 36 -7.67 19.12 36.00
N GLY A 37 -7.79 19.99 35.01
CA GLY A 37 -7.15 21.30 35.01
C GLY A 37 -8.08 22.35 34.40
N LEU A 38 -8.70 23.14 35.29
CA LEU A 38 -9.56 24.29 35.02
C LEU A 38 -8.73 25.46 34.47
N PHE A 39 -9.06 26.05 33.33
CA PHE A 39 -8.60 27.38 32.95
C PHE A 39 -9.69 28.26 32.34
N ILE A 40 -9.66 29.50 32.83
CA ILE A 40 -10.59 30.62 32.83
C ILE A 40 -10.76 31.23 31.41
N LEU A 41 -12.03 31.58 31.11
CA LEU A 41 -12.44 32.43 30.00
C LEU A 41 -11.95 33.88 30.15
N THR A 42 -11.36 34.45 29.13
CA THR A 42 -11.39 35.89 28.89
C THR A 42 -11.88 36.18 27.47
N ARG A 43 -13.02 36.90 27.44
CA ARG A 43 -13.59 37.49 26.21
C ARG A 43 -12.75 38.69 25.79
N LEU A 44 -12.45 38.79 24.50
CA LEU A 44 -12.19 40.06 23.82
C LEU A 44 -12.97 40.12 22.51
N ALA A 45 -13.78 41.15 22.38
CA ALA A 45 -14.56 41.48 21.21
C ALA A 45 -13.67 42.18 20.16
N GLY A 46 -13.86 41.88 18.89
CA GLY A 46 -13.29 42.60 17.76
C GLY A 46 -14.11 42.38 16.50
N PRO A 47 -13.99 43.17 15.45
CA PRO A 47 -15.10 43.88 14.85
C PRO A 47 -15.79 43.13 13.69
N VAL A 48 -17.02 43.56 13.47
CA VAL A 48 -17.92 43.20 12.36
C VAL A 48 -17.30 43.53 11.01
N LEU A 49 -17.18 42.55 10.15
CA LEU A 49 -16.91 42.75 8.70
C LEU A 49 -18.15 42.40 7.91
N ALA A 50 -18.41 43.27 6.92
CA ALA A 50 -19.59 43.28 6.05
C ALA A 50 -19.62 42.05 5.10
N PRO A 51 -20.79 41.74 4.49
CA PRO A 51 -20.95 40.58 3.63
C PRO A 51 -20.30 40.81 2.27
N ILE A 52 -19.41 39.93 1.87
CA ILE A 52 -18.87 39.86 0.51
C ILE A 52 -19.84 39.03 -0.32
N SER A 53 -20.30 39.65 -1.41
CA SER A 53 -21.17 39.06 -2.42
C SER A 53 -20.52 37.81 -3.04
N ARG A 54 -21.34 36.75 -3.12
CA ARG A 54 -21.06 35.57 -3.95
C ARG A 54 -21.04 36.00 -5.42
N GLU A 55 -19.88 36.01 -6.02
CA GLU A 55 -19.73 35.81 -7.46
C GLU A 55 -19.31 34.38 -7.71
N GLY A 56 -20.10 33.73 -8.55
CA GLY A 56 -20.04 32.32 -8.79
C GLY A 56 -19.01 31.90 -9.83
N SER A 57 -18.75 30.59 -9.73
CA SER A 57 -18.43 29.72 -10.85
C SER A 57 -17.26 30.15 -11.75
N GLU A 58 -16.09 29.64 -11.41
CA GLU A 58 -15.06 29.37 -12.43
C GLU A 58 -13.96 28.45 -11.87
N ASN A 59 -14.28 27.22 -11.57
CA ASN A 59 -13.25 26.21 -11.33
C ASN A 59 -13.67 24.78 -11.74
N ARG A 60 -14.51 24.68 -12.80
CA ARG A 60 -14.69 23.41 -13.52
C ARG A 60 -13.59 23.13 -14.54
N ASN A 61 -12.66 24.03 -14.74
CA ASN A 61 -11.77 24.05 -15.91
C ASN A 61 -10.39 23.42 -15.69
N ALA A 62 -10.00 22.99 -14.49
CA ALA A 62 -8.67 22.37 -14.32
C ALA A 62 -8.58 20.96 -14.93
N LEU A 63 -9.72 20.22 -15.01
CA LEU A 63 -9.78 18.96 -15.74
C LEU A 63 -10.07 19.15 -17.23
N ASP A 64 -10.81 20.18 -17.61
CA ASP A 64 -11.14 20.48 -19.01
C ASP A 64 -9.96 21.07 -19.79
N THR A 65 -9.03 21.76 -19.13
CA THR A 65 -7.81 22.30 -19.78
C THR A 65 -6.80 21.23 -20.15
N LEU A 66 -6.85 20.04 -19.57
CA LEU A 66 -6.00 18.90 -19.95
C LEU A 66 -6.50 18.16 -21.21
N ALA A 67 -7.73 18.41 -21.64
CA ALA A 67 -8.37 17.70 -22.77
C ALA A 67 -8.11 18.31 -24.15
N SER A 68 -7.39 19.44 -24.28
CA SER A 68 -7.42 20.24 -25.50
C SER A 68 -6.26 20.09 -26.47
N VAL A 69 -5.26 19.25 -26.23
CA VAL A 69 -4.18 18.98 -27.21
C VAL A 69 -3.85 17.49 -27.23
N PRO A 70 -4.09 16.76 -28.34
CA PRO A 70 -3.63 15.39 -28.46
C PRO A 70 -2.11 15.38 -28.65
N PRO A 71 -1.36 14.73 -27.74
CA PRO A 71 0.08 14.60 -27.89
C PRO A 71 0.44 13.64 -29.02
N ALA A 72 1.59 13.86 -29.63
CA ALA A 72 2.19 12.89 -30.54
C ALA A 72 2.43 11.56 -29.79
N LYS A 73 2.10 10.42 -30.41
CA LYS A 73 2.40 9.09 -29.85
C LYS A 73 3.88 9.04 -29.46
N ASN A 74 4.16 8.67 -28.21
CA ASN A 74 5.50 8.48 -27.64
C ASN A 74 6.31 9.77 -27.44
N ASP A 75 5.69 10.90 -27.17
CA ASP A 75 6.43 12.10 -26.75
C ASP A 75 7.02 11.86 -25.33
N PRO A 76 8.36 11.83 -25.19
CA PRO A 76 9.02 11.68 -23.88
C PRO A 76 8.63 12.79 -22.89
N SER A 77 8.24 13.99 -23.38
CA SER A 77 7.82 15.11 -22.53
C SER A 77 6.52 14.83 -21.76
N MET A 78 5.74 13.85 -22.20
CA MET A 78 4.52 13.41 -21.52
C MET A 78 4.77 12.68 -20.19
N TRP A 79 5.99 12.25 -19.93
CA TRP A 79 6.36 11.55 -18.70
C TRP A 79 7.04 12.51 -17.74
N GLN A 80 6.42 12.78 -16.61
CA GLN A 80 7.01 13.62 -15.54
C GLN A 80 8.26 12.99 -14.93
N TRP A 81 8.42 11.67 -15.13
CA TRP A 81 9.60 10.91 -14.74
C TRP A 81 10.92 11.45 -15.33
N ASN A 82 10.88 12.01 -16.52
CA ASN A 82 12.08 12.59 -17.14
C ASN A 82 12.66 13.77 -16.35
N GLU A 83 11.86 14.35 -15.47
CA GLU A 83 12.27 15.42 -14.54
C GLU A 83 12.62 14.87 -13.13
N ALA A 84 12.46 13.56 -12.89
CA ALA A 84 12.84 12.95 -11.62
C ALA A 84 14.35 12.97 -11.44
N PRO A 85 14.86 13.19 -10.22
CA PRO A 85 16.27 13.03 -9.93
C PRO A 85 16.74 11.62 -10.30
N GLU A 86 17.90 11.50 -10.96
CA GLU A 86 18.47 10.20 -11.22
C GLU A 86 18.94 9.54 -9.90
N ASP A 87 18.54 8.30 -9.70
CA ASP A 87 19.04 7.46 -8.61
C ASP A 87 19.15 6.01 -9.11
N ASP A 88 20.34 5.62 -9.55
CA ASP A 88 20.66 4.29 -10.06
C ASP A 88 20.79 3.22 -8.97
N ARG A 89 20.80 3.64 -7.70
CA ARG A 89 20.84 2.74 -6.56
C ARG A 89 19.46 2.28 -6.10
N LEU A 90 18.39 3.05 -6.36
CA LEU A 90 17.06 2.76 -5.83
C LEU A 90 16.23 1.89 -6.79
N TYR A 91 15.76 0.76 -6.30
CA TYR A 91 14.87 -0.16 -7.00
C TYR A 91 13.59 -0.37 -6.17
N LEU A 92 12.45 0.00 -6.73
CA LEU A 92 11.14 -0.26 -6.14
C LEU A 92 10.54 -1.48 -6.84
N VAL A 93 10.16 -2.48 -6.07
CA VAL A 93 9.77 -3.78 -6.62
C VAL A 93 8.43 -4.19 -6.05
N PHE A 94 7.55 -4.76 -6.86
CA PHE A 94 6.28 -5.32 -6.38
C PHE A 94 5.91 -6.60 -7.13
N SER A 95 5.25 -7.53 -6.43
CA SER A 95 4.92 -8.84 -6.97
C SER A 95 3.44 -8.92 -7.37
N THR A 96 3.19 -9.46 -8.56
CA THR A 96 1.85 -9.64 -9.15
C THR A 96 1.74 -11.00 -9.85
N ASP A 97 0.54 -11.30 -10.34
CA ASP A 97 0.33 -12.25 -11.45
C ASP A 97 -0.05 -11.49 -12.74
N CYS A 98 -0.47 -12.19 -13.79
CA CYS A 98 -0.90 -11.57 -15.05
C CYS A 98 -2.42 -11.45 -15.20
N SER A 99 -3.18 -11.59 -14.11
CA SER A 99 -4.62 -11.34 -14.14
C SER A 99 -4.94 -9.88 -14.47
N GLY A 100 -6.07 -9.63 -15.11
CA GLY A 100 -6.55 -8.28 -15.35
C GLY A 100 -6.66 -7.46 -14.06
N TYR A 101 -6.98 -8.13 -12.93
CA TYR A 101 -7.01 -7.52 -11.61
C TYR A 101 -5.65 -6.98 -11.16
N GLN A 102 -4.57 -7.72 -11.39
CA GLN A 102 -3.21 -7.28 -11.05
C GLN A 102 -2.63 -6.31 -12.10
N ASN A 103 -3.09 -6.41 -13.36
CA ASN A 103 -2.63 -5.52 -14.41
C ASN A 103 -3.03 -4.07 -14.16
N TRP A 104 -4.31 -3.80 -13.82
CA TRP A 104 -4.72 -2.42 -13.56
C TRP A 104 -4.02 -1.82 -12.32
N GLN A 105 -3.78 -2.62 -11.27
CA GLN A 105 -3.05 -2.16 -10.09
C GLN A 105 -1.60 -1.79 -10.45
N SER A 106 -0.95 -2.62 -11.27
CA SER A 106 0.42 -2.34 -11.75
C SER A 106 0.51 -1.01 -12.51
N LEU A 107 -0.45 -0.73 -13.38
CA LEU A 107 -0.51 0.54 -14.11
C LEU A 107 -0.75 1.72 -13.16
N ALA A 108 -1.61 1.55 -12.16
CA ALA A 108 -1.84 2.56 -11.13
C ALA A 108 -0.55 2.88 -10.34
N VAL A 109 0.24 1.86 -9.97
CA VAL A 109 1.56 2.07 -9.35
C VAL A 109 2.46 2.90 -10.25
N PHE A 110 2.62 2.53 -11.52
CA PHE A 110 3.51 3.24 -12.44
C PHE A 110 3.09 4.69 -12.69
N PHE A 111 1.82 4.92 -12.99
CA PHE A 111 1.35 6.27 -13.29
C PHE A 111 1.35 7.19 -12.08
N THR A 112 1.08 6.67 -10.88
CA THR A 112 1.18 7.48 -9.67
C THR A 112 2.63 7.73 -9.26
N ALA A 113 3.55 6.80 -9.51
CA ALA A 113 4.98 7.02 -9.34
C ALA A 113 5.52 8.08 -10.31
N ASP A 114 5.08 8.05 -11.57
CA ASP A 114 5.40 9.08 -12.55
C ASP A 114 4.91 10.45 -12.09
N ALA A 115 3.65 10.55 -11.65
CA ALA A 115 3.04 11.80 -11.21
C ALA A 115 3.76 12.47 -10.03
N VAL A 116 4.44 11.69 -9.18
CA VAL A 116 5.24 12.22 -8.06
C VAL A 116 6.73 12.31 -8.40
N ARG A 117 7.14 12.03 -9.63
CA ARG A 117 8.54 12.03 -10.08
C ARG A 117 9.43 11.13 -9.21
N GLN A 118 8.95 9.90 -8.93
CA GLN A 118 9.67 8.93 -8.10
C GLN A 118 11.05 8.62 -8.69
N PRO A 119 12.16 8.82 -7.97
CA PRO A 119 13.50 8.40 -8.42
C PRO A 119 13.64 6.87 -8.47
N GLY A 120 14.64 6.40 -9.20
CA GLY A 120 15.03 4.99 -9.26
C GLY A 120 14.29 4.18 -10.31
N THR A 121 14.45 2.87 -10.28
CA THR A 121 13.82 1.91 -11.21
C THR A 121 12.63 1.24 -10.54
N ILE A 122 11.49 1.12 -11.22
CA ILE A 122 10.34 0.37 -10.73
C ILE A 122 10.22 -0.93 -11.50
N VAL A 123 10.18 -2.04 -10.78
CA VAL A 123 10.13 -3.39 -11.34
C VAL A 123 8.86 -4.10 -10.91
N ARG A 124 8.03 -4.47 -11.87
CA ARG A 124 6.94 -5.42 -11.66
C ARG A 124 7.48 -6.84 -11.80
N ILE A 125 7.35 -7.67 -10.78
CA ILE A 125 7.57 -9.11 -10.86
C ILE A 125 6.23 -9.76 -11.19
N ALA A 126 6.10 -10.31 -12.40
CA ALA A 126 4.86 -10.90 -12.91
C ALA A 126 4.99 -12.43 -12.96
N SER A 127 4.29 -13.12 -12.07
CA SER A 127 4.43 -14.56 -11.87
C SER A 127 3.34 -15.35 -12.59
N GLY A 128 3.74 -16.40 -13.32
CA GLY A 128 2.82 -17.38 -13.89
C GLY A 128 2.07 -16.93 -15.13
N CYS A 129 2.60 -15.96 -15.86
CA CYS A 129 2.01 -15.50 -17.12
C CYS A 129 2.17 -16.55 -18.22
N SER A 130 1.12 -16.74 -19.01
CA SER A 130 1.21 -17.46 -20.29
C SER A 130 2.08 -16.69 -21.30
N GLU A 131 2.55 -17.34 -22.34
CA GLU A 131 3.36 -16.68 -23.39
C GLU A 131 2.58 -15.57 -24.12
N ALA A 132 1.26 -15.71 -24.27
CA ALA A 132 0.42 -14.67 -24.83
C ALA A 132 0.34 -13.44 -23.93
N GLU A 133 0.07 -13.64 -22.62
CA GLU A 133 0.03 -12.55 -21.62
C GLU A 133 1.38 -11.85 -21.50
N LYS A 134 2.52 -12.60 -21.52
CA LYS A 134 3.86 -11.99 -21.53
C LYS A 134 4.04 -11.04 -22.70
N LYS A 135 3.64 -11.47 -23.91
CA LYS A 135 3.75 -10.63 -25.11
C LYS A 135 2.90 -9.36 -25.02
N GLU A 136 1.67 -9.47 -24.51
CA GLU A 136 0.78 -8.31 -24.33
C GLU A 136 1.33 -7.34 -23.29
N VAL A 137 1.74 -7.83 -22.12
CA VAL A 137 2.33 -7.02 -21.08
C VAL A 137 3.62 -6.37 -21.58
N GLN A 138 4.52 -7.12 -22.22
CA GLN A 138 5.77 -6.57 -22.72
C GLN A 138 5.54 -5.48 -23.76
N LYS A 139 4.62 -5.70 -24.71
CA LYS A 139 4.26 -4.71 -25.74
C LYS A 139 3.80 -3.38 -25.12
N LEU A 140 3.04 -3.44 -24.02
CA LEU A 140 2.63 -2.23 -23.31
C LEU A 140 3.83 -1.56 -22.62
N TYR A 141 4.66 -2.34 -21.93
CA TYR A 141 5.83 -1.81 -21.20
C TYR A 141 6.92 -1.27 -22.13
N ASP A 142 7.02 -1.77 -23.36
CA ASP A 142 7.93 -1.22 -24.39
C ASP A 142 7.57 0.23 -24.79
N THR A 143 6.35 0.69 -24.44
CA THR A 143 5.94 2.08 -24.63
C THR A 143 6.25 2.98 -23.44
N PHE A 144 6.72 2.42 -22.33
CA PHE A 144 7.02 3.14 -21.09
C PHE A 144 8.51 3.52 -21.03
N PRO A 145 8.87 4.51 -20.19
CA PRO A 145 10.28 4.79 -19.89
C PRO A 145 11.02 3.54 -19.42
N VAL A 146 12.29 3.43 -19.78
CA VAL A 146 13.16 2.27 -19.45
C VAL A 146 13.23 1.96 -17.95
N ARG A 147 12.90 2.91 -17.10
CA ARG A 147 12.83 2.74 -15.64
C ARG A 147 11.63 1.93 -15.16
N PHE A 148 10.61 1.76 -15.98
CA PHE A 148 9.48 0.88 -15.71
C PHE A 148 9.74 -0.48 -16.34
N GLN A 149 10.02 -1.47 -15.53
CA GLN A 149 10.44 -2.79 -15.98
C GLN A 149 9.45 -3.86 -15.56
N VAL A 150 9.39 -4.93 -16.35
CA VAL A 150 8.69 -6.16 -15.98
C VAL A 150 9.65 -7.33 -15.98
N HIS A 151 9.59 -8.13 -14.93
CA HIS A 151 10.34 -9.37 -14.78
C HIS A 151 9.37 -10.54 -14.68
N PHE A 152 9.38 -11.44 -15.66
CA PHE A 152 8.50 -12.59 -15.66
C PHE A 152 9.12 -13.76 -14.90
N THR A 153 8.30 -14.44 -14.09
CA THR A 153 8.71 -15.61 -13.33
C THR A 153 7.76 -16.79 -13.56
N PRO A 154 8.18 -18.02 -13.23
CA PRO A 154 7.24 -19.13 -13.11
C PRO A 154 6.12 -18.83 -12.12
N ASN A 155 5.06 -19.67 -12.14
CA ASN A 155 4.00 -19.62 -11.14
C ASN A 155 4.46 -20.37 -9.88
N PHE A 156 4.56 -19.67 -8.77
CA PHE A 156 4.96 -20.23 -7.49
C PHE A 156 3.79 -20.47 -6.52
N LYS A 157 2.53 -20.24 -6.95
CA LYS A 157 1.35 -20.39 -6.08
C LYS A 157 1.20 -21.78 -5.47
N LYS A 158 1.85 -22.81 -6.07
CA LYS A 158 1.84 -24.18 -5.56
C LYS A 158 3.25 -24.57 -5.13
N ASP A 159 3.40 -24.87 -3.85
CA ASP A 159 4.66 -25.40 -3.35
C ASP A 159 4.95 -26.79 -3.94
N ALA A 160 6.15 -26.95 -4.52
CA ALA A 160 6.54 -28.18 -5.21
C ALA A 160 6.70 -29.38 -4.27
N LYS A 161 7.03 -29.14 -2.99
CA LYS A 161 7.28 -30.21 -1.99
C LYS A 161 6.00 -30.68 -1.31
N SER A 162 5.21 -29.74 -0.81
CA SER A 162 3.98 -30.07 -0.08
C SER A 162 2.73 -30.21 -0.96
N GLY A 163 2.79 -29.69 -2.20
CA GLY A 163 1.64 -29.61 -3.10
C GLY A 163 0.57 -28.59 -2.67
N LYS A 164 0.77 -27.88 -1.54
CA LYS A 164 -0.15 -26.90 -1.02
C LYS A 164 -0.15 -25.63 -1.88
N SER A 165 -1.31 -25.01 -2.04
CA SER A 165 -1.46 -23.78 -2.80
C SER A 165 -1.68 -22.59 -1.87
N TYR A 166 -0.94 -21.51 -2.12
CA TYR A 166 -1.08 -20.24 -1.43
C TYR A 166 -0.66 -19.11 -2.39
N ASP A 167 -1.57 -18.21 -2.67
CA ASP A 167 -1.38 -17.18 -3.70
C ASP A 167 -0.17 -16.28 -3.43
N PHE A 168 0.16 -16.07 -2.17
CA PHE A 168 1.23 -15.16 -1.75
C PHE A 168 2.63 -15.79 -1.76
N TYR A 169 2.77 -17.08 -2.12
CA TYR A 169 4.09 -17.66 -2.41
C TYR A 169 4.81 -16.92 -3.56
N ASN A 170 4.05 -16.37 -4.50
CA ASN A 170 4.64 -15.61 -5.61
C ASN A 170 5.50 -14.43 -5.14
N LYS A 171 5.24 -13.83 -3.97
CA LYS A 171 5.97 -12.65 -3.49
C LYS A 171 7.41 -12.99 -3.08
N PRO A 172 7.68 -13.89 -2.11
CA PRO A 172 9.04 -14.27 -1.75
C PRO A 172 9.80 -14.99 -2.88
N TYR A 173 9.18 -15.96 -3.53
CA TYR A 173 9.84 -16.71 -4.62
C TYR A 173 10.09 -15.84 -5.85
N GLY A 174 9.16 -14.95 -6.19
CA GLY A 174 9.33 -14.01 -7.29
C GLY A 174 10.45 -13.01 -7.02
N LEU A 175 10.53 -12.48 -5.79
CA LEU A 175 11.60 -11.58 -5.37
C LEU A 175 12.97 -12.28 -5.45
N GLN A 176 13.09 -13.50 -4.93
CA GLN A 176 14.31 -14.30 -5.02
C GLN A 176 14.70 -14.52 -6.48
N HIS A 177 13.75 -14.98 -7.31
CA HIS A 177 14.02 -15.24 -8.74
C HIS A 177 14.50 -13.98 -9.48
N TRP A 178 13.92 -12.81 -9.18
CA TRP A 178 14.40 -11.56 -9.77
C TRP A 178 15.81 -11.21 -9.29
N LEU A 179 16.07 -11.28 -7.98
CA LEU A 179 17.38 -10.97 -7.41
C LEU A 179 18.49 -11.91 -7.91
N ASP A 180 18.18 -13.16 -8.26
CA ASP A 180 19.12 -14.15 -8.79
C ASP A 180 19.29 -14.04 -10.31
N SER A 181 18.49 -13.22 -10.98
CA SER A 181 18.52 -13.05 -12.43
C SER A 181 19.53 -11.98 -12.88
N LYS A 182 19.74 -11.91 -14.21
CA LYS A 182 20.54 -10.84 -14.84
C LYS A 182 19.87 -9.44 -14.74
N ALA A 183 18.58 -9.39 -14.43
CA ALA A 183 17.82 -8.15 -14.24
C ALA A 183 17.98 -7.56 -12.82
N ALA A 184 18.65 -8.27 -11.91
CA ALA A 184 18.94 -7.77 -10.57
C ALA A 184 19.79 -6.49 -10.60
N PRO A 185 19.72 -5.66 -9.55
CA PRO A 185 20.55 -4.47 -9.43
C PRO A 185 22.04 -4.78 -9.60
N LYS A 186 22.69 -4.01 -10.47
CA LYS A 186 24.14 -4.16 -10.72
C LYS A 186 24.99 -3.33 -9.77
N HIS A 187 24.42 -2.25 -9.25
CA HIS A 187 25.09 -1.40 -8.28
C HIS A 187 25.27 -2.16 -6.96
N LYS A 188 26.51 -2.25 -6.47
CA LYS A 188 26.85 -3.03 -5.25
C LYS A 188 26.16 -2.53 -3.99
N ASP A 189 25.86 -1.23 -3.94
CA ASP A 189 25.19 -0.55 -2.83
C ASP A 189 23.74 -0.17 -3.20
N ALA A 190 23.10 -0.96 -4.06
CA ALA A 190 21.70 -0.76 -4.43
C ALA A 190 20.79 -0.97 -3.22
N ILE A 191 19.71 -0.20 -3.19
CA ILE A 191 18.64 -0.29 -2.20
C ILE A 191 17.39 -0.83 -2.89
N VAL A 192 16.79 -1.86 -2.31
CA VAL A 192 15.57 -2.49 -2.80
C VAL A 192 14.43 -2.17 -1.85
N ALA A 193 13.38 -1.54 -2.36
CA ALA A 193 12.13 -1.28 -1.67
C ALA A 193 11.03 -2.21 -2.21
N LEU A 194 10.63 -3.19 -1.44
CA LEU A 194 9.55 -4.11 -1.80
C LEU A 194 8.21 -3.54 -1.38
N LEU A 195 7.34 -3.28 -2.36
CA LEU A 195 6.02 -2.68 -2.23
C LEU A 195 4.91 -3.73 -2.36
N ASP A 196 3.69 -3.36 -2.02
CA ASP A 196 2.49 -4.09 -2.41
C ASP A 196 1.87 -3.48 -3.70
N PRO A 197 1.25 -4.29 -4.56
CA PRO A 197 0.72 -3.83 -5.85
C PRO A 197 -0.48 -2.88 -5.72
N ASP A 198 -1.08 -2.79 -4.54
CA ASP A 198 -2.18 -1.90 -4.20
C ASP A 198 -1.71 -0.64 -3.43
N PHE A 199 -0.53 -0.14 -3.79
CA PHE A 199 -0.01 1.16 -3.37
C PHE A 199 -0.22 2.23 -4.45
N LEU A 200 -0.62 3.44 -4.04
CA LEU A 200 -0.63 4.64 -4.89
C LEU A 200 0.29 5.67 -4.26
N PHE A 201 1.20 6.21 -5.05
CA PHE A 201 2.15 7.22 -4.57
C PHE A 201 1.45 8.56 -4.29
N MET A 202 1.71 9.11 -3.10
CA MET A 202 1.34 10.47 -2.74
C MET A 202 2.53 11.43 -2.85
N ARG A 203 3.73 10.95 -2.54
CA ARG A 203 5.02 11.62 -2.70
C ARG A 203 6.12 10.59 -2.98
N PRO A 204 7.32 11.03 -3.39
CA PRO A 204 8.43 10.09 -3.63
C PRO A 204 8.84 9.35 -2.36
N LEU A 205 9.13 8.04 -2.50
CA LEU A 205 9.81 7.25 -1.49
C LEU A 205 11.31 7.54 -1.56
N THR A 206 11.93 7.73 -0.42
CA THR A 206 13.37 7.83 -0.27
C THR A 206 13.90 6.79 0.71
N TYR A 207 15.15 6.36 0.51
CA TYR A 207 15.89 5.55 1.49
C TYR A 207 16.79 6.39 2.41
N LYS A 208 16.82 7.70 2.21
CA LYS A 208 17.57 8.68 3.04
C LYS A 208 16.69 9.07 4.22
N VAL A 209 16.75 8.28 5.30
CA VAL A 209 15.80 8.32 6.41
C VAL A 209 15.80 9.67 7.14
N LYS A 210 16.96 10.26 7.41
CA LYS A 210 17.04 11.57 8.07
C LYS A 210 16.54 12.74 7.24
N GLN A 211 16.51 12.57 5.91
CA GLN A 211 15.99 13.60 5.01
C GLN A 211 14.47 13.53 4.88
N ASP A 212 13.88 12.38 5.24
CA ASP A 212 12.44 12.21 5.26
C ASP A 212 11.91 12.69 6.61
N ARG A 213 10.97 13.62 6.60
CA ARG A 213 10.29 14.06 7.83
C ARG A 213 9.37 12.95 8.29
N VAL A 214 9.70 12.36 9.41
CA VAL A 214 9.18 11.10 9.86
C VAL A 214 8.25 11.31 11.05
N LEU A 215 7.11 10.65 11.01
CA LEU A 215 6.23 10.46 12.15
C LEU A 215 6.56 9.11 12.77
N TYR A 216 6.88 9.09 14.06
CA TYR A 216 7.31 7.89 14.78
C TYR A 216 6.26 7.41 15.77
N SER A 217 6.13 6.11 15.88
CA SER A 217 5.41 5.46 16.96
C SER A 217 6.00 4.08 17.24
N PRO A 218 6.44 3.76 18.46
CA PRO A 218 6.75 4.67 19.58
C PRO A 218 7.90 5.59 19.24
N PRO A 219 8.12 6.65 20.02
CA PRO A 219 9.15 7.61 19.69
C PRO A 219 10.49 6.91 19.50
N VAL A 220 11.01 7.00 18.28
CA VAL A 220 12.38 6.64 17.96
C VAL A 220 13.22 7.78 18.48
N THR A 221 14.21 7.49 19.29
CA THR A 221 15.13 8.53 19.77
C THR A 221 16.06 8.95 18.63
N ASP A 222 16.55 10.18 18.64
CA ASP A 222 17.47 10.65 17.60
C ASP A 222 18.70 9.73 17.43
N GLY A 223 19.07 9.00 18.48
CA GLY A 223 20.16 8.01 18.44
C GLY A 223 19.83 6.73 17.68
N ASP A 224 18.55 6.40 17.49
CA ASP A 224 18.11 5.22 16.74
C ASP A 224 18.00 5.48 15.23
N LEU A 225 18.03 6.76 14.82
CA LEU A 225 17.89 7.16 13.43
C LEU A 225 19.19 6.93 12.65
N ILE A 226 19.04 6.20 11.56
CA ILE A 226 20.09 6.05 10.55
C ILE A 226 19.98 7.17 9.51
N ASP A 227 21.11 7.58 8.91
CA ASP A 227 21.10 8.58 7.85
C ASP A 227 20.41 8.09 6.59
N GLU A 228 20.78 6.86 6.17
CA GLU A 228 20.18 6.16 5.03
C GLU A 228 20.16 4.65 5.27
N VAL A 229 19.31 3.94 4.53
CA VAL A 229 19.30 2.47 4.50
C VAL A 229 20.64 1.99 3.96
N ARG A 230 21.27 1.05 4.67
CA ARG A 230 22.56 0.43 4.29
C ARG A 230 22.61 -1.03 4.73
N GLU A 231 23.66 -1.74 4.35
CA GLU A 231 23.88 -3.13 4.77
C GLU A 231 23.79 -3.27 6.30
N GLY A 232 23.01 -4.23 6.77
CA GLY A 232 22.72 -4.47 8.19
C GLY A 232 21.67 -3.55 8.82
N HIS A 233 21.13 -2.55 8.10
CA HIS A 233 20.23 -1.55 8.67
C HIS A 233 18.97 -1.38 7.76
N PRO A 234 18.11 -2.39 7.69
CA PRO A 234 16.86 -2.31 6.94
C PRO A 234 15.83 -1.43 7.65
N VAL A 235 14.90 -0.91 6.86
CA VAL A 235 13.79 -0.07 7.31
C VAL A 235 12.50 -0.61 6.75
N ALA A 236 11.39 -0.52 7.48
CA ALA A 236 10.09 -0.90 6.97
C ALA A 236 8.94 -0.15 7.63
N GLN A 237 7.78 -0.16 6.98
CA GLN A 237 6.53 0.30 7.58
C GLN A 237 6.20 -0.56 8.81
N TYR A 238 5.83 0.09 9.91
CA TYR A 238 5.20 -0.61 11.02
C TYR A 238 3.89 -1.27 10.56
N TYR A 239 3.71 -2.52 10.95
CA TYR A 239 2.50 -3.28 10.66
C TYR A 239 2.02 -3.99 11.93
N GLY A 240 0.73 -3.94 12.22
CA GLY A 240 0.15 -4.43 13.46
C GLY A 240 0.11 -5.97 13.61
N ILE A 241 1.10 -6.69 13.07
CA ILE A 241 1.20 -8.15 13.19
C ILE A 241 1.80 -8.62 14.52
N GLY A 242 2.43 -7.70 15.25
CA GLY A 242 2.99 -7.95 16.59
C GLY A 242 4.04 -9.05 16.63
N SER A 243 4.04 -9.77 17.76
CA SER A 243 4.97 -10.88 18.02
C SER A 243 4.36 -12.27 17.80
N GLN A 244 3.25 -12.37 17.06
CA GLN A 244 2.52 -13.65 16.92
C GLN A 244 3.39 -14.80 16.41
N TRP A 245 4.33 -14.51 15.51
CA TRP A 245 5.23 -15.50 14.92
C TRP A 245 6.16 -16.19 15.94
N THR A 246 6.45 -15.58 17.11
CA THR A 246 7.28 -16.21 18.16
C THR A 246 6.61 -17.42 18.81
N LYS A 247 5.30 -17.59 18.59
CA LYS A 247 4.51 -18.74 19.07
C LYS A 247 4.53 -19.93 18.09
N PHE A 248 5.08 -19.73 16.88
CA PHE A 248 5.21 -20.80 15.91
C PHE A 248 6.39 -21.71 16.25
N LYS A 249 6.46 -22.87 15.61
CA LYS A 249 7.60 -23.80 15.76
C LYS A 249 8.81 -23.26 14.99
N VAL A 250 9.38 -22.17 15.50
CA VAL A 250 10.46 -21.43 14.82
C VAL A 250 11.65 -22.34 14.51
N GLU A 251 11.98 -23.28 15.41
CA GLU A 251 13.05 -24.27 15.15
C GLU A 251 12.75 -25.19 13.96
N TYR A 252 11.48 -25.56 13.76
CA TYR A 252 11.07 -26.32 12.57
C TYR A 252 11.13 -25.47 11.31
N ILE A 253 10.74 -24.20 11.41
CA ILE A 253 10.69 -23.27 10.28
C ILE A 253 12.10 -22.85 9.85
N ALA A 254 12.93 -22.40 10.77
CA ALA A 254 14.20 -21.75 10.52
C ALA A 254 15.44 -22.54 10.95
N GLY A 255 15.25 -23.70 11.59
CA GLY A 255 16.35 -24.54 12.12
C GLY A 255 16.60 -24.31 13.61
N LYS A 256 17.16 -25.34 14.28
CA LYS A 256 17.40 -25.36 15.73
C LYS A 256 18.32 -24.24 16.22
N ASP A 257 19.33 -23.90 15.40
CA ASP A 257 20.35 -22.90 15.76
C ASP A 257 19.96 -21.49 15.28
N SER A 258 18.74 -21.30 14.76
CA SER A 258 18.28 -20.03 14.25
C SER A 258 18.22 -18.97 15.37
N PRO A 259 18.84 -17.80 15.19
CA PRO A 259 18.67 -16.67 16.13
C PRO A 259 17.20 -16.28 16.35
N ALA A 260 16.33 -16.50 15.34
CA ALA A 260 14.90 -16.22 15.45
C ALA A 260 14.22 -16.93 16.62
N SER A 261 14.69 -18.13 17.01
CA SER A 261 14.13 -18.88 18.16
C SER A 261 14.42 -18.22 19.52
N LYS A 262 15.40 -17.30 19.57
CA LYS A 262 15.85 -16.61 20.78
C LYS A 262 15.31 -15.19 20.90
N VAL A 263 14.57 -14.71 19.91
CA VAL A 263 14.03 -13.35 19.91
C VAL A 263 12.96 -13.20 20.97
N SER A 264 13.10 -12.19 21.83
CA SER A 264 12.10 -11.89 22.85
C SER A 264 10.79 -11.37 22.23
N ILE A 265 9.67 -11.51 22.97
CA ILE A 265 8.36 -10.95 22.55
C ILE A 265 8.48 -9.42 22.34
N SER A 266 9.26 -8.75 23.19
CA SER A 266 9.51 -7.31 23.08
C SER A 266 10.23 -6.96 21.79
N ASP A 267 11.32 -7.67 21.48
CA ASP A 267 12.12 -7.42 20.28
C ASP A 267 11.36 -7.81 19.02
N ALA A 268 10.60 -8.91 19.05
CA ALA A 268 9.72 -9.30 17.95
C ALA A 268 8.71 -8.20 17.62
N SER A 269 8.10 -7.59 18.63
CA SER A 269 7.17 -6.48 18.44
C SER A 269 7.88 -5.19 18.03
N ARG A 270 9.11 -4.94 18.52
CA ARG A 270 9.85 -3.69 18.27
C ARG A 270 10.49 -3.66 16.88
N TYR A 271 11.10 -4.75 16.43
CA TYR A 271 11.98 -4.76 15.26
C TYR A 271 11.44 -5.56 14.07
N TYR A 272 10.46 -6.46 14.30
CA TYR A 272 10.01 -7.41 13.29
C TYR A 272 8.49 -7.38 13.04
N SER A 273 7.77 -6.46 13.69
CA SER A 273 6.35 -6.19 13.39
C SER A 273 6.24 -5.21 12.22
N VAL A 274 6.58 -5.68 11.02
CA VAL A 274 6.79 -4.86 9.83
C VAL A 274 5.99 -5.38 8.63
N GLY A 275 5.71 -4.47 7.70
CA GLY A 275 5.07 -4.73 6.43
C GLY A 275 5.64 -3.84 5.32
N ALA A 276 5.10 -3.98 4.12
CA ALA A 276 5.52 -3.16 2.98
C ALA A 276 5.25 -1.65 3.23
N PRO A 277 6.15 -0.77 2.75
CA PRO A 277 7.38 -1.07 2.05
C PRO A 277 8.46 -1.66 2.98
N TYR A 278 9.12 -2.73 2.51
CA TYR A 278 10.34 -3.25 3.11
C TYR A 278 11.52 -2.69 2.34
N ILE A 279 12.42 -1.97 3.00
CA ILE A 279 13.53 -1.26 2.36
C ILE A 279 14.84 -1.77 2.94
N ALA A 280 15.65 -2.39 2.09
CA ALA A 280 16.92 -2.96 2.53
C ALA A 280 18.01 -2.81 1.45
N HIS A 281 19.26 -2.85 1.89
CA HIS A 281 20.40 -2.99 1.02
C HIS A 281 20.27 -4.29 0.21
N VAL A 282 20.70 -4.28 -1.06
CA VAL A 282 20.53 -5.42 -1.99
C VAL A 282 21.09 -6.74 -1.45
N LYS A 283 22.19 -6.69 -0.72
CA LYS A 283 22.78 -7.90 -0.10
C LYS A 283 21.88 -8.49 1.00
N ASP A 284 21.30 -7.64 1.83
CA ASP A 284 20.38 -8.06 2.88
C ASP A 284 19.08 -8.56 2.27
N MET A 285 18.54 -7.83 1.28
CA MET A 285 17.33 -8.24 0.60
C MET A 285 17.46 -9.60 -0.10
N ARG A 286 18.64 -9.93 -0.65
CA ARG A 286 18.93 -11.29 -1.18
C ARG A 286 18.81 -12.36 -0.11
N LYS A 287 19.51 -12.16 1.02
CA LYS A 287 19.47 -13.12 2.15
C LYS A 287 18.06 -13.27 2.69
N ILE A 288 17.35 -12.13 2.84
CA ILE A 288 15.95 -12.14 3.28
C ILE A 288 15.09 -12.91 2.29
N ALA A 289 15.18 -12.64 0.98
CA ALA A 289 14.36 -13.30 -0.03
C ALA A 289 14.57 -14.81 -0.06
N GLU A 290 15.81 -15.27 0.04
CA GLU A 290 16.17 -16.68 0.14
C GLU A 290 15.57 -17.34 1.38
N SER A 291 15.82 -16.78 2.56
CA SER A 291 15.30 -17.31 3.82
C SER A 291 13.76 -17.28 3.84
N TRP A 292 13.16 -16.19 3.36
CA TRP A 292 11.71 -16.02 3.27
C TRP A 292 11.05 -17.05 2.37
N ALA A 293 11.58 -17.27 1.16
CA ALA A 293 11.11 -18.30 0.23
C ALA A 293 11.23 -19.71 0.85
N ASN A 294 12.31 -19.97 1.58
CA ASN A 294 12.51 -21.26 2.28
C ASN A 294 11.55 -21.45 3.47
N PHE A 295 11.16 -20.39 4.17
CA PHE A 295 10.39 -20.49 5.40
C PHE A 295 8.89 -20.44 5.17
N VAL A 296 8.40 -19.69 4.17
CA VAL A 296 6.99 -19.43 3.95
C VAL A 296 6.13 -20.69 3.80
N PRO A 297 6.58 -21.82 3.18
CA PRO A 297 5.76 -23.03 3.13
C PRO A 297 5.52 -23.62 4.51
N ARG A 298 6.52 -23.65 5.38
CA ARG A 298 6.42 -24.16 6.76
C ARG A 298 5.60 -23.25 7.66
N VAL A 299 5.72 -21.92 7.47
CA VAL A 299 4.85 -20.96 8.17
C VAL A 299 3.40 -21.16 7.74
N TYR A 300 3.13 -21.34 6.45
CA TYR A 300 1.78 -21.58 5.95
C TYR A 300 1.19 -22.91 6.42
N GLU A 301 2.01 -23.91 6.66
CA GLU A 301 1.58 -25.17 7.30
C GLU A 301 1.04 -24.96 8.69
N GLU A 302 1.68 -24.12 9.48
CA GLU A 302 1.33 -23.84 10.87
C GLU A 302 0.25 -22.74 10.99
N TYR A 303 0.26 -21.78 10.08
CA TYR A 303 -0.67 -20.67 10.02
C TYR A 303 -1.24 -20.50 8.60
N PRO A 304 -2.23 -21.33 8.18
CA PRO A 304 -2.77 -21.34 6.81
C PRO A 304 -3.72 -20.16 6.53
N HIS A 305 -3.24 -18.94 6.70
CA HIS A 305 -4.00 -17.70 6.55
C HIS A 305 -3.23 -16.66 5.75
N LEU A 306 -3.92 -15.56 5.43
CA LEU A 306 -3.43 -14.43 4.61
C LEU A 306 -2.05 -13.92 5.04
N LEU A 307 -1.82 -13.77 6.34
CA LEU A 307 -0.59 -13.15 6.87
C LEU A 307 0.61 -14.10 6.99
N ALA A 308 0.49 -15.36 6.55
CA ALA A 308 1.58 -16.35 6.65
C ALA A 308 2.87 -15.84 5.98
N GLU A 309 2.76 -15.16 4.84
CA GLU A 309 3.91 -14.62 4.14
C GLU A 309 4.61 -13.52 4.94
N MET A 310 3.86 -12.63 5.61
CA MET A 310 4.41 -11.57 6.43
C MET A 310 5.11 -12.11 7.69
N TYR A 311 4.53 -13.12 8.34
CA TYR A 311 5.19 -13.80 9.45
C TYR A 311 6.45 -14.52 9.01
N ALA A 312 6.45 -15.12 7.83
CA ALA A 312 7.64 -15.74 7.26
C ALA A 312 8.75 -14.72 6.98
N TYR A 313 8.39 -13.51 6.53
CA TYR A 313 9.33 -12.39 6.40
C TYR A 313 9.94 -12.01 7.76
N SER A 314 9.10 -11.83 8.79
CA SER A 314 9.57 -11.50 10.15
C SER A 314 10.55 -12.55 10.69
N ILE A 315 10.25 -13.84 10.49
CA ILE A 315 11.12 -14.95 10.89
C ILE A 315 12.43 -14.93 10.08
N ALA A 316 12.37 -14.65 8.77
CA ALA A 316 13.56 -14.55 7.92
C ALA A 316 14.49 -13.40 8.35
N ALA A 317 13.92 -12.23 8.61
CA ALA A 317 14.67 -11.08 9.13
C ALA A 317 15.30 -11.37 10.49
N ALA A 318 14.56 -12.01 11.40
CA ALA A 318 15.04 -12.40 12.72
C ALA A 318 16.13 -13.49 12.63
N HIS A 319 15.99 -14.45 11.73
CA HIS A 319 17.00 -15.49 11.45
C HIS A 319 18.34 -14.89 10.99
N LEU A 320 18.28 -13.82 10.26
CA LEU A 320 19.45 -13.11 9.72
C LEU A 320 19.97 -12.01 10.66
N GLU A 321 19.38 -11.85 11.82
CA GLU A 321 19.73 -10.78 12.78
C GLU A 321 19.66 -9.39 12.14
N LEU A 322 18.62 -9.13 11.33
CA LEU A 322 18.36 -7.87 10.63
C LEU A 322 17.16 -7.15 11.28
N PRO A 323 17.36 -6.53 12.46
CA PRO A 323 16.29 -5.72 13.07
C PRO A 323 15.98 -4.52 12.21
N HIS A 324 14.70 -4.29 11.95
CA HIS A 324 14.25 -3.18 11.13
C HIS A 324 14.03 -1.91 11.97
N LEU A 325 14.47 -0.78 11.46
CA LEU A 325 13.94 0.50 11.91
C LEU A 325 12.50 0.60 11.38
N ARG A 326 11.54 0.65 12.32
CA ARG A 326 10.12 0.75 11.97
C ARG A 326 9.70 2.21 11.86
N LEU A 327 9.04 2.53 10.77
CA LEU A 327 8.50 3.86 10.51
C LEU A 327 7.00 3.78 10.24
N ASP A 328 6.24 4.75 10.72
CA ASP A 328 4.78 4.76 10.61
C ASP A 328 4.27 5.53 9.41
N HIS A 329 5.08 6.41 8.83
CA HIS A 329 4.65 7.42 7.87
C HIS A 329 4.62 6.97 6.42
N TYR A 330 5.08 5.76 6.13
CA TYR A 330 5.13 5.34 4.72
C TYR A 330 3.75 5.14 4.11
N MET A 331 2.77 4.70 4.88
CA MET A 331 1.43 4.48 4.33
C MET A 331 0.31 4.85 5.29
N VAL A 332 -0.88 4.98 4.72
CA VAL A 332 -2.18 4.88 5.40
C VAL A 332 -3.01 3.81 4.73
N SER A 333 -3.71 2.99 5.52
CA SER A 333 -4.55 1.91 5.03
C SER A 333 -5.77 1.64 5.90
N ASN A 334 -5.56 1.28 7.16
CA ASN A 334 -6.63 0.90 8.08
C ASN A 334 -7.04 2.11 8.91
N THR A 335 -8.25 2.63 8.70
CA THR A 335 -8.77 3.80 9.41
C THR A 335 -8.77 3.69 10.92
N GLN A 336 -8.72 2.47 11.46
CA GLN A 336 -8.67 2.16 12.89
C GLN A 336 -7.25 1.85 13.39
N ALA A 337 -6.25 1.78 12.51
CA ALA A 337 -4.89 1.45 12.92
C ALA A 337 -4.23 2.62 13.66
N ALA A 338 -3.42 2.26 14.67
CA ALA A 338 -2.34 3.08 15.15
C ALA A 338 -1.05 2.67 14.43
N GLY A 339 -0.10 3.58 14.28
CA GLY A 339 1.20 3.27 13.68
C GLY A 339 1.21 3.27 12.15
N GLU A 340 0.33 4.07 11.55
CA GLU A 340 0.35 4.47 10.15
C GLU A 340 0.45 6.01 10.05
N GLY A 341 0.58 6.57 8.86
CA GLY A 341 0.69 8.00 8.60
C GLY A 341 -0.55 8.85 8.94
N TRP A 342 -1.47 8.33 9.72
CA TRP A 342 -2.72 8.98 10.11
C TRP A 342 -2.55 10.30 10.84
N PRO A 343 -1.51 10.55 11.67
CA PRO A 343 -1.34 11.85 12.31
C PRO A 343 -1.28 13.02 11.33
N PHE A 344 -0.84 12.80 10.10
CA PHE A 344 -0.95 13.81 9.04
C PHE A 344 -2.42 14.07 8.68
N VAL A 345 -3.19 13.03 8.41
CA VAL A 345 -4.60 13.12 8.01
C VAL A 345 -5.46 13.70 9.14
N ASP A 346 -5.20 13.27 10.38
CA ASP A 346 -5.96 13.71 11.56
C ASP A 346 -5.79 15.21 11.87
N ARG A 347 -4.72 15.85 11.34
CA ARG A 347 -4.49 17.29 11.47
C ARG A 347 -5.07 18.12 10.33
N LEU A 348 -5.53 17.48 9.24
CA LEU A 348 -6.18 18.20 8.15
C LEU A 348 -7.47 18.81 8.65
N THR A 349 -7.72 20.04 8.24
CA THR A 349 -9.05 20.62 8.42
C THR A 349 -10.01 19.98 7.44
N ASP A 350 -11.29 19.93 7.82
CA ASP A 350 -12.35 19.28 7.04
C ASP A 350 -12.31 19.71 5.55
N LYS A 351 -12.04 20.99 5.28
CA LYS A 351 -11.87 21.55 3.93
C LYS A 351 -10.82 20.83 3.06
N TYR A 352 -9.79 20.25 3.65
CA TYR A 352 -8.67 19.67 2.89
C TYR A 352 -8.68 18.16 2.80
N VAL A 353 -9.57 17.48 3.48
CA VAL A 353 -9.61 16.02 3.49
C VAL A 353 -9.88 15.44 2.10
N CYS A 354 -10.87 16.00 1.40
CA CYS A 354 -11.25 15.61 0.03
C CYS A 354 -10.85 16.61 -1.05
N SER A 355 -10.31 17.78 -0.70
CA SER A 355 -9.95 18.80 -1.66
C SER A 355 -8.77 18.38 -2.56
N ALA A 356 -8.81 18.78 -3.81
CA ALA A 356 -7.67 18.71 -4.71
C ALA A 356 -6.57 19.73 -4.33
N GLU A 357 -6.95 20.77 -3.62
CA GLU A 357 -6.12 21.89 -3.18
C GLU A 357 -5.55 21.68 -1.78
N ALA A 358 -5.51 20.44 -1.27
CA ALA A 358 -4.87 20.17 0.00
C ALA A 358 -3.49 20.86 0.00
N PRO A 359 -3.17 21.67 1.03
CA PRO A 359 -1.91 22.36 1.06
C PRO A 359 -0.80 21.36 0.89
N ASP A 360 0.16 21.64 0.02
CA ASP A 360 1.38 20.86 -0.09
C ASP A 360 2.12 20.95 1.25
N GLN A 361 1.81 20.01 2.12
CA GLN A 361 2.45 19.91 3.43
C GLN A 361 3.81 19.20 3.29
N GLY A 362 4.26 19.05 2.05
CA GLY A 362 5.60 18.58 1.74
C GLY A 362 5.83 17.14 2.20
N GLN A 363 6.92 16.95 2.92
CA GLN A 363 7.38 15.62 3.33
C GLN A 363 6.58 14.97 4.46
N GLU A 364 5.57 15.64 5.03
CA GLU A 364 4.81 15.09 6.17
C GLU A 364 3.67 14.15 5.74
N GLN A 365 3.17 14.26 4.50
CA GLN A 365 2.11 13.36 4.03
C GLN A 365 2.62 11.92 3.88
N PRO A 366 1.75 10.90 4.01
CA PRO A 366 2.13 9.52 3.74
C PRO A 366 2.73 9.35 2.34
N VAL A 367 3.69 8.43 2.20
CA VAL A 367 4.27 8.13 0.88
C VAL A 367 3.24 7.42 0.00
N PHE A 368 2.42 6.55 0.61
CA PHE A 368 1.46 5.72 -0.09
C PHE A 368 0.05 5.77 0.50
N LEU A 369 -0.93 5.64 -0.37
CA LEU A 369 -2.25 5.10 -0.02
C LEU A 369 -2.21 3.60 -0.28
N HIS A 370 -2.37 2.78 0.76
CA HIS A 370 -2.48 1.33 0.64
C HIS A 370 -3.96 0.94 0.67
N TYR A 371 -4.60 0.84 -0.50
CA TYR A 371 -6.05 0.63 -0.62
C TYR A 371 -6.46 -0.84 -0.48
N CYS A 372 -5.93 -1.50 0.56
CA CYS A 372 -6.20 -2.92 0.83
C CYS A 372 -7.59 -3.20 1.40
N GLN A 373 -8.29 -2.18 1.92
CA GLN A 373 -9.55 -2.32 2.63
C GLN A 373 -10.77 -1.85 1.81
N PHE A 374 -11.94 -1.97 2.39
CA PHE A 374 -13.15 -1.32 1.94
C PHE A 374 -13.34 -0.03 2.70
N TYR A 375 -13.26 1.10 1.99
CA TYR A 375 -13.50 2.43 2.54
C TYR A 375 -14.92 2.84 2.23
N ARG A 376 -15.63 3.37 3.22
CA ARG A 376 -17.01 3.80 3.05
C ARG A 376 -17.32 4.99 3.95
N VAL A 377 -17.98 5.99 3.36
CA VAL A 377 -18.65 7.07 4.09
C VAL A 377 -20.04 7.20 3.47
N GLU A 378 -21.08 6.93 4.25
CA GLU A 378 -22.47 6.87 3.80
C GLU A 378 -22.64 5.91 2.60
N HIS A 379 -23.12 6.39 1.47
CA HIS A 379 -23.29 5.62 0.22
C HIS A 379 -22.05 5.66 -0.69
N TRP A 380 -21.01 6.44 -0.33
CA TRP A 380 -19.75 6.44 -1.04
C TRP A 380 -18.86 5.31 -0.55
N GLY A 381 -18.31 4.52 -1.47
CA GLY A 381 -17.46 3.41 -1.09
C GLY A 381 -16.45 3.08 -2.17
N PHE A 382 -15.32 2.54 -1.76
CA PHE A 382 -14.29 2.00 -2.64
C PHE A 382 -13.80 0.64 -2.15
N HIS A 383 -13.77 -0.33 -3.05
CA HIS A 383 -13.16 -1.63 -2.81
C HIS A 383 -12.45 -2.12 -4.08
N LYS A 384 -11.16 -2.37 -4.00
CA LYS A 384 -10.33 -2.74 -5.16
C LYS A 384 -10.83 -3.95 -5.97
N ARG A 385 -11.54 -4.90 -5.32
CA ARG A 385 -12.10 -6.07 -6.00
C ARG A 385 -13.37 -5.77 -6.82
N ARG A 386 -13.92 -4.57 -6.71
CA ARG A 386 -15.07 -4.10 -7.50
C ARG A 386 -14.64 -3.23 -8.68
N VAL A 387 -13.38 -2.89 -8.77
CA VAL A 387 -12.81 -2.18 -9.92
C VAL A 387 -12.82 -3.11 -11.13
N ALA A 388 -13.35 -2.62 -12.24
CA ALA A 388 -13.35 -3.35 -13.49
C ALA A 388 -11.91 -3.56 -14.00
N THR A 389 -11.63 -4.75 -14.54
CA THR A 389 -10.27 -5.10 -15.01
C THR A 389 -9.82 -4.28 -16.22
N ASN A 390 -10.74 -3.63 -16.90
CA ASN A 390 -10.51 -2.78 -18.05
C ASN A 390 -10.43 -1.29 -17.73
N LEU A 391 -10.13 -0.90 -16.49
CA LEU A 391 -10.02 0.50 -16.07
C LEU A 391 -9.07 1.31 -16.97
N PHE A 392 -7.96 0.72 -17.38
CA PHE A 392 -6.98 1.33 -18.26
C PHE A 392 -7.21 0.92 -19.72
N THR A 393 -8.32 1.39 -20.28
CA THR A 393 -8.63 1.32 -21.73
C THR A 393 -9.14 2.67 -22.23
N CYS A 394 -9.21 2.83 -23.52
CA CYS A 394 -9.69 4.08 -24.13
C CYS A 394 -11.19 4.31 -23.85
N GLU A 395 -11.96 3.24 -23.83
CA GLU A 395 -13.43 3.26 -23.72
C GLU A 395 -13.92 3.36 -22.28
N SER A 396 -13.12 2.94 -21.30
CA SER A 396 -13.55 2.93 -19.90
C SER A 396 -13.78 4.35 -19.38
N PRO A 397 -14.94 4.66 -18.79
CA PRO A 397 -15.12 5.95 -18.12
C PRO A 397 -14.24 6.08 -16.86
N LEU A 398 -14.23 7.26 -16.28
CA LEU A 398 -13.56 7.57 -15.02
C LEU A 398 -14.51 7.33 -13.84
N PHE A 399 -13.94 7.24 -12.65
CA PHE A 399 -14.72 7.22 -11.41
C PHE A 399 -15.37 8.56 -11.15
N ILE A 400 -16.61 8.55 -10.66
CA ILE A 400 -17.27 9.74 -10.10
C ILE A 400 -16.53 10.13 -8.82
N MET A 401 -16.15 11.41 -8.73
CA MET A 401 -15.52 11.93 -7.51
C MET A 401 -16.54 12.10 -6.39
N PRO A 402 -16.20 11.72 -5.14
CA PRO A 402 -16.96 12.11 -3.98
C PRO A 402 -17.02 13.64 -3.83
N PRO A 403 -18.06 14.18 -3.13
CA PRO A 403 -18.10 15.59 -2.82
C PRO A 403 -16.94 16.02 -1.89
N GLU A 404 -16.53 17.27 -1.97
CA GLU A 404 -15.38 17.77 -1.19
C GLU A 404 -15.70 17.88 0.32
N ASP A 405 -16.96 17.98 0.69
CA ASP A 405 -17.47 18.06 2.06
C ASP A 405 -17.93 16.69 2.61
N LEU A 406 -17.45 15.59 2.03
CA LEU A 406 -17.90 14.23 2.33
C LEU A 406 -17.84 13.89 3.82
N GLU A 407 -16.77 14.26 4.52
CA GLU A 407 -16.59 13.98 5.95
C GLU A 407 -17.48 14.84 6.84
N ASP A 408 -17.84 16.04 6.41
CA ASP A 408 -18.65 16.98 7.19
C ASP A 408 -20.14 16.67 7.17
N THR A 409 -20.66 16.38 5.96
CA THR A 409 -22.09 16.24 5.72
C THR A 409 -22.57 14.80 5.85
N HIS A 410 -21.71 13.82 5.58
CA HIS A 410 -22.12 12.43 5.36
C HIS A 410 -21.59 11.43 6.40
N TRP A 411 -20.73 11.83 7.33
CA TRP A 411 -20.11 10.90 8.27
C TRP A 411 -21.08 10.26 9.27
N LYS A 412 -22.22 10.92 9.55
CA LYS A 412 -23.19 10.47 10.56
C LYS A 412 -24.08 9.33 10.10
N ASP A 413 -24.27 9.19 8.79
CA ASP A 413 -25.17 8.18 8.22
C ASP A 413 -24.40 7.18 7.35
N ASN A 414 -24.05 6.05 7.93
CA ASN A 414 -23.42 4.96 7.21
C ASN A 414 -24.42 3.98 6.58
N GLY A 415 -25.74 4.24 6.68
CA GLY A 415 -26.77 3.34 6.17
C GLY A 415 -26.82 1.97 6.86
N ASP A 416 -25.91 1.70 7.78
CA ASP A 416 -25.85 0.50 8.62
C ASP A 416 -25.62 0.91 10.08
N LYS A 417 -26.66 0.79 10.90
CA LYS A 417 -26.62 1.10 12.34
C LYS A 417 -25.54 0.33 13.12
N LYS A 418 -24.92 -0.69 12.51
CA LYS A 418 -23.86 -1.50 13.13
C LYS A 418 -22.46 -0.96 12.91
N THR A 419 -22.26 -0.03 11.97
CA THR A 419 -20.95 0.55 11.62
C THR A 419 -21.00 2.07 11.76
N MET A 420 -21.22 2.55 12.97
CA MET A 420 -21.03 3.97 13.26
C MET A 420 -19.52 4.24 13.39
N TYR A 421 -18.97 4.99 12.46
CA TYR A 421 -17.59 5.51 12.59
C TYR A 421 -17.56 6.65 13.61
N SER A 422 -16.45 6.77 14.34
CA SER A 422 -16.12 8.04 14.97
C SER A 422 -15.89 9.12 13.89
N LYS A 423 -15.96 10.40 14.25
CA LYS A 423 -15.64 11.49 13.30
C LYS A 423 -14.25 11.28 12.69
N GLN A 424 -13.26 10.89 13.50
CA GLN A 424 -11.89 10.61 13.05
C GLN A 424 -11.83 9.46 12.03
N GLU A 425 -12.53 8.35 12.29
CA GLU A 425 -12.56 7.23 11.34
C GLU A 425 -13.26 7.64 10.03
N ALA A 426 -14.31 8.44 10.08
CA ALA A 426 -14.99 8.97 8.91
C ALA A 426 -14.07 9.90 8.10
N GLN A 427 -13.32 10.78 8.75
CA GLN A 427 -12.33 11.65 8.13
C GLN A 427 -11.23 10.84 7.42
N ARG A 428 -10.69 9.81 8.09
CA ARG A 428 -9.70 8.89 7.50
C ARG A 428 -10.27 8.11 6.31
N ALA A 429 -11.52 7.63 6.43
CA ALA A 429 -12.21 6.94 5.33
C ALA A 429 -12.48 7.87 4.15
N ALA A 430 -12.92 9.10 4.39
CA ALA A 430 -13.12 10.13 3.37
C ALA A 430 -11.79 10.46 2.66
N TYR A 431 -10.70 10.65 3.42
CA TYR A 431 -9.37 10.87 2.86
C TYR A 431 -8.96 9.75 1.91
N MET A 432 -9.14 8.47 2.31
CA MET A 432 -8.84 7.33 1.45
C MET A 432 -9.72 7.32 0.20
N LEU A 433 -11.03 7.47 0.35
CA LEU A 433 -11.98 7.48 -0.79
C LEU A 433 -11.60 8.53 -1.82
N CYS A 434 -11.50 9.78 -1.39
CA CYS A 434 -11.26 10.90 -2.30
C CYS A 434 -9.89 10.79 -2.99
N ASN A 435 -8.84 10.46 -2.23
CA ASN A 435 -7.50 10.42 -2.80
C ASN A 435 -7.23 9.17 -3.64
N VAL A 436 -7.76 7.99 -3.27
CA VAL A 436 -7.66 6.79 -4.10
C VAL A 436 -8.37 7.00 -5.43
N ILE A 437 -9.60 7.51 -5.42
CA ILE A 437 -10.37 7.77 -6.65
C ILE A 437 -9.66 8.82 -7.52
N ARG A 438 -9.20 9.92 -6.92
CA ARG A 438 -8.44 10.97 -7.64
C ARG A 438 -7.18 10.43 -8.29
N LYS A 439 -6.38 9.66 -7.56
CA LYS A 439 -5.13 9.08 -8.09
C LYS A 439 -5.41 8.07 -9.20
N LEU A 440 -6.46 7.24 -9.08
CA LEU A 440 -6.85 6.31 -10.13
C LEU A 440 -7.38 7.03 -11.38
N ASN A 441 -8.19 8.07 -11.21
CA ASN A 441 -8.63 8.91 -12.34
C ASN A 441 -7.44 9.57 -13.03
N GLY A 442 -6.52 10.17 -12.27
CA GLY A 442 -5.30 10.76 -12.83
C GLY A 442 -4.46 9.75 -13.61
N ALA A 443 -4.28 8.56 -13.07
CA ALA A 443 -3.57 7.47 -13.74
C ALA A 443 -4.29 7.03 -15.03
N ALA A 444 -5.63 6.91 -15.00
CA ALA A 444 -6.43 6.53 -16.17
C ALA A 444 -6.38 7.60 -17.25
N VAL A 445 -6.47 8.90 -16.89
CA VAL A 445 -6.31 10.02 -17.84
C VAL A 445 -4.92 9.97 -18.47
N LYS A 446 -3.87 9.79 -17.68
CA LYS A 446 -2.50 9.66 -18.18
C LYS A 446 -2.35 8.52 -19.19
N PHE A 447 -2.88 7.34 -18.84
CA PHE A 447 -2.90 6.18 -19.74
C PHE A 447 -3.58 6.51 -21.07
N LYS A 448 -4.76 7.13 -21.01
CA LYS A 448 -5.54 7.50 -22.21
C LYS A 448 -4.80 8.48 -23.10
N ASN A 449 -4.19 9.50 -22.51
CA ASN A 449 -3.41 10.49 -23.24
C ASN A 449 -2.21 9.88 -23.97
N LEU A 450 -1.59 8.85 -23.39
CA LEU A 450 -0.44 8.17 -23.99
C LEU A 450 -0.81 7.12 -25.04
N ASN A 451 -1.94 6.43 -24.86
CA ASN A 451 -2.21 5.20 -25.61
C ASN A 451 -3.43 5.32 -26.56
N CYS A 452 -4.31 6.30 -26.41
CA CYS A 452 -5.53 6.40 -27.20
C CYS A 452 -5.36 7.36 -28.39
N LEU A 453 -6.09 7.08 -29.45
CA LEU A 453 -6.16 8.00 -30.60
C LEU A 453 -6.91 9.28 -30.17
N ALA A 454 -6.57 10.40 -30.79
CA ALA A 454 -7.27 11.64 -30.57
C ALA A 454 -8.79 11.48 -30.79
N GLY A 455 -9.57 11.90 -29.79
CA GLY A 455 -11.04 11.83 -29.84
C GLY A 455 -11.64 10.43 -29.60
N SER A 456 -10.82 9.38 -29.35
CA SER A 456 -11.34 8.01 -29.08
C SER A 456 -11.41 7.70 -27.58
N ALA A 457 -10.87 8.54 -26.71
CA ALA A 457 -10.83 8.28 -25.28
C ALA A 457 -12.09 8.80 -24.57
N ASN A 458 -12.64 7.96 -23.69
CA ASN A 458 -13.76 8.34 -22.84
C ASN A 458 -13.25 8.94 -21.52
N TYR A 459 -13.57 10.20 -21.26
CA TYR A 459 -13.22 10.90 -20.01
C TYR A 459 -14.45 11.20 -19.13
N THR A 460 -15.63 10.63 -19.44
CA THR A 460 -16.82 10.83 -18.62
C THR A 460 -16.65 10.19 -17.23
N GLN A 461 -17.21 10.82 -16.22
CA GLN A 461 -17.19 10.28 -14.86
C GLN A 461 -18.48 9.49 -14.59
N GLU A 462 -18.45 8.18 -14.79
CA GLU A 462 -19.64 7.32 -14.71
C GLU A 462 -19.45 6.12 -13.77
N ILE A 463 -18.19 5.75 -13.45
CA ILE A 463 -17.95 4.58 -12.58
C ILE A 463 -18.32 4.93 -11.15
N LYS A 464 -19.32 4.22 -10.64
CA LYS A 464 -19.72 4.24 -9.22
C LYS A 464 -19.17 3.00 -8.54
N ILE A 465 -18.50 3.21 -7.41
CA ILE A 465 -18.02 2.11 -6.56
C ILE A 465 -18.61 2.28 -5.18
N TRP A 466 -19.41 1.31 -4.75
CA TRP A 466 -19.99 1.19 -3.41
C TRP A 466 -20.11 -0.25 -2.95
#